data_9c866e42804271b73eb2bd7ab84db36f
#
_entry.id   9c866e42804271b73eb2bd7ab84db36f
#
_cell.length_a   1.000
_cell.length_b   1.000
_cell.length_c   1.000
_cell.angle_alpha   90.00
_cell.angle_beta   90.00
_cell.angle_gamma   90.00
#
_symmetry.space_group_name_H-M   'P 1'
#
loop_
_entity.id
_entity.type
_entity.pdbx_description
1 polymer ?
#
loop_
_entity_poly.entity_id
_entity_poly.type
_entity_poly.pdbx_seq_one_letter_code
_entity_poly.pdbx_strand_id
1 'polypeptide(L)'
;MGEIRKPIKKSSIEKKNKILEKGFTLMCEKGYHNVNCVDIAKYAGVSTGIIYQYFTDKRDIFIEGVKNYSSKIMFPMIDILDNTKIDKNNLEKILNSMIDSFINTHKMSKKAHEELISMSHIDDEINQIFKDNELKINEKIVNTLKYNNFNVKNLNEKVHIIIGLIDNFCHEIVYHAHKSLNYDEMKKEVINIVLYLLKD
;
A
#
# COMPACT_ATOMS: atom_id res chain seq x y z
N MET A 1 18.55 12.34 25.92
CA MET A 1 17.61 11.44 25.24
C MET A 1 18.00 10.02 25.60
N GLY A 2 17.11 9.22 26.20
CA GLY A 2 17.39 7.83 26.53
C GLY A 2 17.50 6.99 25.25
N GLU A 3 18.33 5.95 25.27
CA GLU A 3 18.50 5.01 24.17
C GLU A 3 17.19 4.25 23.91
N ILE A 4 16.74 4.23 22.64
CA ILE A 4 15.51 3.54 22.24
C ILE A 4 15.68 2.04 22.51
N ARG A 5 14.78 1.47 23.28
CA ARG A 5 14.82 0.08 23.70
C ARG A 5 14.43 -0.86 22.56
N LYS A 6 15.33 -1.74 22.13
CA LYS A 6 14.98 -2.88 21.26
C LYS A 6 14.29 -3.95 22.11
N PRO A 7 13.00 -4.25 21.92
CA PRO A 7 12.29 -5.23 22.72
C PRO A 7 12.77 -6.64 22.37
N ILE A 8 13.15 -7.42 23.39
CA ILE A 8 13.59 -8.83 23.24
C ILE A 8 12.53 -9.78 23.81
N LYS A 9 11.91 -9.41 24.93
CA LYS A 9 10.88 -10.22 25.58
C LYS A 9 9.56 -10.13 24.82
N LYS A 10 8.85 -11.27 24.68
CA LYS A 10 7.54 -11.37 23.99
C LYS A 10 6.57 -10.27 24.42
N SER A 11 6.39 -10.05 25.72
CA SER A 11 5.50 -9.01 26.26
C SER A 11 5.91 -7.58 25.89
N SER A 12 7.22 -7.31 25.69
CA SER A 12 7.71 -6.01 25.24
C SER A 12 7.49 -5.80 23.75
N ILE A 13 7.63 -6.87 22.95
CA ILE A 13 7.32 -6.87 21.51
C ILE A 13 5.82 -6.62 21.30
N GLU A 14 4.97 -7.34 22.01
CA GLU A 14 3.51 -7.16 21.96
C GLU A 14 3.10 -5.73 22.33
N LYS A 15 3.74 -5.17 23.36
CA LYS A 15 3.49 -3.79 23.78
C LYS A 15 3.92 -2.77 22.71
N LYS A 16 5.11 -2.92 22.12
CA LYS A 16 5.59 -2.08 21.00
C LYS A 16 4.62 -2.15 19.83
N ASN A 17 4.23 -3.37 19.42
CA ASN A 17 3.32 -3.58 18.30
C ASN A 17 1.93 -2.96 18.55
N LYS A 18 1.43 -3.05 19.79
CA LYS A 18 0.17 -2.40 20.17
C LYS A 18 0.24 -0.88 20.06
N ILE A 19 1.34 -0.26 20.50
CA ILE A 19 1.54 1.18 20.36
C ILE A 19 1.62 1.57 18.89
N LEU A 20 2.37 0.81 18.10
CA LEU A 20 2.51 1.03 16.66
C LEU A 20 1.16 0.98 15.95
N GLU A 21 0.41 -0.11 16.13
CA GLU A 21 -0.90 -0.30 15.49
C GLU A 21 -1.88 0.80 15.90
N LYS A 22 -2.06 1.03 17.20
CA LYS A 22 -3.00 2.03 17.71
C LYS A 22 -2.58 3.45 17.34
N GLY A 23 -1.30 3.79 17.45
CA GLY A 23 -0.78 5.10 17.09
C GLY A 23 -0.95 5.39 15.60
N PHE A 24 -0.60 4.43 14.74
CA PHE A 24 -0.79 4.56 13.30
C PHE A 24 -2.27 4.71 12.92
N THR A 25 -3.14 3.86 13.45
CA THR A 25 -4.59 3.95 13.23
C THR A 25 -5.14 5.32 13.63
N LEU A 26 -4.76 5.81 14.81
CA LEU A 26 -5.25 7.09 15.31
C LEU A 26 -4.79 8.26 14.42
N MET A 27 -3.54 8.22 13.94
CA MET A 27 -3.02 9.24 13.02
C MET A 27 -3.70 9.20 11.65
N CYS A 28 -4.01 8.01 11.13
CA CYS A 28 -4.79 7.86 9.89
C CYS A 28 -6.25 8.33 10.03
N GLU A 29 -6.87 8.13 11.19
CA GLU A 29 -8.28 8.53 11.42
C GLU A 29 -8.46 10.02 11.66
N LYS A 30 -7.51 10.64 12.39
CA LYS A 30 -7.62 12.04 12.84
C LYS A 30 -6.72 13.03 12.08
N GLY A 31 -5.84 12.51 11.23
CA GLY A 31 -4.78 13.26 10.58
C GLY A 31 -3.48 13.29 11.42
N TYR A 32 -2.35 13.06 10.77
CA TYR A 32 -1.03 13.02 11.41
C TYR A 32 -0.74 14.26 12.26
N HIS A 33 -1.05 15.44 11.74
CA HIS A 33 -0.76 16.71 12.41
C HIS A 33 -1.63 16.96 13.65
N ASN A 34 -2.81 16.37 13.72
CA ASN A 34 -3.79 16.55 14.80
C ASN A 34 -3.59 15.60 15.99
N VAL A 35 -2.59 14.72 15.93
CA VAL A 35 -2.32 13.70 16.97
C VAL A 35 -0.96 13.95 17.60
N ASN A 36 -0.84 13.80 18.91
CA ASN A 36 0.42 13.84 19.66
C ASN A 36 0.67 12.54 20.44
N CYS A 37 1.86 12.37 21.03
CA CYS A 37 2.21 11.16 21.77
C CYS A 37 1.34 10.90 23.01
N VAL A 38 0.72 11.93 23.60
CA VAL A 38 -0.21 11.78 24.74
C VAL A 38 -1.51 11.15 24.25
N ASP A 39 -2.01 11.58 23.09
CA ASP A 39 -3.21 11.00 22.47
C ASP A 39 -2.98 9.53 22.11
N ILE A 40 -1.81 9.22 21.55
CA ILE A 40 -1.42 7.84 21.21
C ILE A 40 -1.34 6.98 22.47
N ALA A 41 -0.72 7.48 23.54
CA ALA A 41 -0.62 6.77 24.80
C ALA A 41 -1.99 6.43 25.39
N LYS A 42 -2.89 7.42 25.41
CA LYS A 42 -4.27 7.26 25.87
C LYS A 42 -5.02 6.21 25.03
N TYR A 43 -4.91 6.30 23.71
CA TYR A 43 -5.60 5.38 22.79
C TYR A 43 -5.03 3.95 22.84
N ALA A 44 -3.72 3.80 23.05
CA ALA A 44 -3.07 2.51 23.24
C ALA A 44 -3.22 1.93 24.66
N GLY A 45 -3.73 2.71 25.63
CA GLY A 45 -3.87 2.28 27.03
C GLY A 45 -2.51 2.10 27.73
N VAL A 46 -1.57 2.99 27.47
CA VAL A 46 -0.23 3.01 28.08
C VAL A 46 0.10 4.40 28.61
N SER A 47 1.14 4.53 29.45
CA SER A 47 1.67 5.86 29.81
C SER A 47 2.51 6.44 28.70
N THR A 48 2.56 7.76 28.59
CA THR A 48 3.40 8.47 27.58
C THR A 48 4.87 8.09 27.70
N GLY A 49 5.40 7.85 28.91
CA GLY A 49 6.76 7.38 29.13
C GLY A 49 7.05 6.02 28.50
N ILE A 50 6.04 5.17 28.33
CA ILE A 50 6.20 3.87 27.65
C ILE A 50 6.36 4.06 26.13
N ILE A 51 5.73 5.07 25.54
CA ILE A 51 5.93 5.37 24.10
C ILE A 51 7.40 5.71 23.88
N TYR A 52 7.98 6.61 24.68
CA TYR A 52 9.38 7.05 24.53
C TYR A 52 10.43 5.97 24.86
N GLN A 53 10.01 4.83 25.40
CA GLN A 53 10.89 3.65 25.50
C GLN A 53 11.12 2.95 24.15
N TYR A 54 10.18 3.05 23.22
CA TYR A 54 10.19 2.31 21.95
C TYR A 54 10.27 3.19 20.70
N PHE A 55 9.90 4.45 20.80
CA PHE A 55 9.83 5.40 19.69
C PHE A 55 10.36 6.76 20.14
N THR A 56 11.09 7.45 19.28
CA THR A 56 11.59 8.80 19.54
C THR A 56 10.44 9.80 19.64
N ASP A 57 9.48 9.68 18.73
CA ASP A 57 8.31 10.55 18.63
C ASP A 57 7.17 9.86 17.83
N LYS A 58 6.11 10.61 17.53
CA LYS A 58 5.01 10.12 16.72
C LYS A 58 5.40 9.84 15.28
N ARG A 59 6.46 10.52 14.75
CA ARG A 59 6.94 10.31 13.40
C ARG A 59 7.53 8.91 13.22
N ASP A 60 8.32 8.43 14.20
CA ASP A 60 8.83 7.05 14.19
C ASP A 60 7.70 6.02 14.13
N ILE A 61 6.62 6.25 14.93
CA ILE A 61 5.42 5.40 14.91
C ILE A 61 4.76 5.42 13.53
N PHE A 62 4.65 6.61 12.95
CA PHE A 62 4.01 6.75 11.63
C PHE A 62 4.81 6.06 10.54
N ILE A 63 6.12 6.28 10.46
CA ILE A 63 7.00 5.66 9.47
C ILE A 63 7.03 4.14 9.59
N GLU A 64 7.14 3.58 10.81
CA GLU A 64 7.07 2.13 11.02
C GLU A 64 5.69 1.58 10.64
N GLY A 65 4.63 2.35 10.90
CA GLY A 65 3.27 2.06 10.46
C GLY A 65 3.13 2.04 8.93
N VAL A 66 3.69 3.05 8.24
CA VAL A 66 3.73 3.10 6.76
C VAL A 66 4.44 1.88 6.18
N LYS A 67 5.61 1.50 6.71
CA LYS A 67 6.35 0.31 6.27
C LYS A 67 5.50 -0.97 6.39
N ASN A 68 4.77 -1.11 7.50
CA ASN A 68 3.89 -2.26 7.72
C ASN A 68 2.62 -2.22 6.85
N TYR A 69 2.05 -1.03 6.66
CA TYR A 69 0.87 -0.83 5.81
C TYR A 69 1.18 -1.12 4.35
N SER A 70 2.24 -0.52 3.83
CA SER A 70 2.62 -0.69 2.43
C SER A 70 2.93 -2.14 2.06
N SER A 71 3.50 -2.92 2.98
CA SER A 71 3.78 -4.33 2.73
C SER A 71 2.56 -5.25 2.74
N LYS A 72 1.47 -4.86 3.45
CA LYS A 72 0.29 -5.73 3.65
C LYS A 72 -0.95 -5.30 2.87
N ILE A 73 -1.11 -4.01 2.63
CA ILE A 73 -2.39 -3.45 2.14
C ILE A 73 -2.25 -2.84 0.74
N MET A 74 -1.13 -2.19 0.43
CA MET A 74 -0.96 -1.61 -0.90
C MET A 74 -0.87 -2.68 -2.01
N PHE A 75 -0.56 -3.94 -1.66
CA PHE A 75 -0.24 -4.94 -2.66
C PHE A 75 -0.83 -6.33 -2.37
N PRO A 76 -2.15 -6.45 -2.14
CA PRO A 76 -2.81 -7.75 -2.02
C PRO A 76 -2.67 -8.60 -3.30
N MET A 77 -2.25 -7.96 -4.39
CA MET A 77 -2.00 -8.61 -5.70
C MET A 77 -0.80 -9.55 -5.69
N ILE A 78 0.15 -9.38 -4.77
CA ILE A 78 1.35 -10.22 -4.70
C ILE A 78 0.97 -11.69 -4.46
N ASP A 79 0.02 -11.94 -3.55
CA ASP A 79 -0.43 -13.30 -3.25
C ASP A 79 -1.13 -13.97 -4.45
N ILE A 80 -1.85 -13.19 -5.26
CA ILE A 80 -2.46 -13.69 -6.51
C ILE A 80 -1.38 -14.09 -7.51
N LEU A 81 -0.34 -13.26 -7.65
CA LEU A 81 0.78 -13.52 -8.57
C LEU A 81 1.61 -14.74 -8.15
N ASP A 82 1.80 -14.96 -6.85
CA ASP A 82 2.61 -16.07 -6.33
C ASP A 82 1.90 -17.42 -6.43
N ASN A 83 0.57 -17.43 -6.39
CA ASN A 83 -0.22 -18.65 -6.33
C ASN A 83 -0.94 -19.01 -7.64
N THR A 84 -0.79 -18.20 -8.69
CA THR A 84 -1.53 -18.40 -9.95
C THR A 84 -0.56 -18.52 -11.13
N LYS A 85 -0.65 -19.63 -11.87
CA LYS A 85 0.03 -19.71 -13.16
C LYS A 85 -0.64 -18.75 -14.14
N ILE A 86 0.15 -17.83 -14.69
CA ILE A 86 -0.33 -16.80 -15.62
C ILE A 86 -0.04 -17.29 -17.04
N ASP A 87 -1.07 -17.33 -17.89
CA ASP A 87 -0.93 -17.54 -19.33
C ASP A 87 -1.83 -16.58 -20.12
N LYS A 88 -1.68 -16.56 -21.43
CA LYS A 88 -2.46 -15.64 -22.31
C LYS A 88 -3.97 -15.87 -22.24
N ASN A 89 -4.42 -17.08 -21.86
CA ASN A 89 -5.85 -17.43 -21.83
C ASN A 89 -6.53 -17.00 -20.52
N ASN A 90 -5.76 -16.93 -19.42
CA ASN A 90 -6.33 -16.58 -18.11
C ASN A 90 -5.97 -15.16 -17.64
N LEU A 91 -5.11 -14.43 -18.39
CA LEU A 91 -4.62 -13.11 -18.02
C LEU A 91 -5.75 -12.10 -17.77
N GLU A 92 -6.75 -12.05 -18.63
CA GLU A 92 -7.91 -11.16 -18.46
C GLU A 92 -8.68 -11.44 -17.17
N LYS A 93 -8.91 -12.71 -16.83
CA LYS A 93 -9.57 -13.11 -15.59
C LYS A 93 -8.74 -12.71 -14.37
N ILE A 94 -7.41 -12.89 -14.44
CA ILE A 94 -6.50 -12.50 -13.37
C ILE A 94 -6.54 -10.98 -13.18
N LEU A 95 -6.45 -10.20 -14.26
CA LEU A 95 -6.53 -8.74 -14.21
C LEU A 95 -7.84 -8.26 -13.57
N ASN A 96 -8.97 -8.86 -13.95
CA ASN A 96 -10.26 -8.56 -13.34
C ASN A 96 -10.24 -8.77 -11.82
N SER A 97 -9.75 -9.92 -11.37
CA SER A 97 -9.67 -10.26 -9.95
C SER A 97 -8.71 -9.34 -9.19
N MET A 98 -7.58 -8.97 -9.80
CA MET A 98 -6.60 -8.05 -9.22
C MET A 98 -7.19 -6.64 -9.05
N ILE A 99 -7.86 -6.11 -10.08
CA ILE A 99 -8.49 -4.79 -10.02
C ILE A 99 -9.59 -4.78 -8.94
N ASP A 100 -10.42 -5.81 -8.87
CA ASP A 100 -11.49 -5.89 -7.84
C ASP A 100 -10.91 -5.96 -6.42
N SER A 101 -9.84 -6.73 -6.23
CA SER A 101 -9.14 -6.80 -4.95
C SER A 101 -8.56 -5.44 -4.56
N PHE A 102 -7.97 -4.73 -5.53
CA PHE A 102 -7.36 -3.43 -5.30
C PHE A 102 -8.40 -2.36 -4.95
N ILE A 103 -9.53 -2.31 -5.68
CA ILE A 103 -10.66 -1.43 -5.38
C ILE A 103 -11.19 -1.70 -3.95
N ASN A 104 -11.36 -2.97 -3.57
CA ASN A 104 -11.86 -3.33 -2.25
C ASN A 104 -10.90 -2.90 -1.14
N THR A 105 -9.60 -3.08 -1.33
CA THR A 105 -8.57 -2.64 -0.38
C THR A 105 -8.61 -1.12 -0.19
N HIS A 106 -8.71 -0.36 -1.27
CA HIS A 106 -8.83 1.10 -1.20
C HIS A 106 -10.11 1.54 -0.44
N LYS A 107 -11.24 0.89 -0.70
CA LYS A 107 -12.50 1.18 0.02
C LYS A 107 -12.39 0.93 1.53
N MET A 108 -11.73 -0.14 1.95
CA MET A 108 -11.56 -0.49 3.37
C MET A 108 -10.65 0.49 4.11
N SER A 109 -9.70 1.08 3.43
CA SER A 109 -8.62 1.89 4.02
C SER A 109 -8.65 3.36 3.59
N LYS A 110 -9.78 3.86 3.07
CA LYS A 110 -9.88 5.18 2.42
C LYS A 110 -9.16 6.30 3.19
N LYS A 111 -9.50 6.50 4.47
CA LYS A 111 -8.89 7.57 5.29
C LYS A 111 -7.39 7.38 5.49
N ALA A 112 -6.97 6.14 5.75
CA ALA A 112 -5.55 5.83 5.93
C ALA A 112 -4.77 6.10 4.64
N HIS A 113 -5.33 5.72 3.51
CA HIS A 113 -4.70 5.93 2.21
C HIS A 113 -4.57 7.42 1.88
N GLU A 114 -5.63 8.23 2.08
CA GLU A 114 -5.60 9.68 1.87
C GLU A 114 -4.53 10.36 2.74
N GLU A 115 -4.43 9.99 4.02
CA GLU A 115 -3.42 10.54 4.93
C GLU A 115 -2.00 10.14 4.50
N LEU A 116 -1.80 8.90 4.08
CA LEU A 116 -0.52 8.39 3.61
C LEU A 116 -0.05 9.10 2.34
N ILE A 117 -0.93 9.28 1.35
CA ILE A 117 -0.62 10.03 0.13
C ILE A 117 -0.30 11.48 0.46
N SER A 118 -1.09 12.13 1.33
CA SER A 118 -0.81 13.49 1.79
C SER A 118 0.58 13.59 2.42
N MET A 119 0.92 12.66 3.31
CA MET A 119 2.22 12.63 3.98
C MET A 119 3.38 12.32 3.03
N SER A 120 3.16 11.50 1.99
CA SER A 120 4.21 11.21 0.99
C SER A 120 4.60 12.44 0.17
N HIS A 121 3.73 13.45 0.05
CA HIS A 121 4.04 14.70 -0.64
C HIS A 121 4.88 15.69 0.19
N ILE A 122 4.90 15.53 1.51
CA ILE A 122 5.55 16.50 2.43
C ILE A 122 6.70 15.90 3.24
N ASP A 123 6.85 14.56 3.25
CA ASP A 123 7.91 13.86 3.98
C ASP A 123 8.71 12.96 3.02
N ASP A 124 9.98 13.29 2.80
CA ASP A 124 10.86 12.61 1.84
C ASP A 124 11.09 11.13 2.19
N GLU A 125 11.15 10.76 3.49
CA GLU A 125 11.34 9.36 3.89
C GLU A 125 10.10 8.53 3.57
N ILE A 126 8.92 9.08 3.80
CA ILE A 126 7.66 8.43 3.44
C ILE A 126 7.56 8.28 1.92
N ASN A 127 7.87 9.35 1.17
CA ASN A 127 7.92 9.30 -0.29
C ASN A 127 8.87 8.22 -0.79
N GLN A 128 10.06 8.10 -0.20
CA GLN A 128 11.03 7.07 -0.59
C GLN A 128 10.51 5.65 -0.31
N ILE A 129 9.81 5.42 0.80
CA ILE A 129 9.18 4.13 1.09
C ILE A 129 8.16 3.74 0.00
N PHE A 130 7.36 4.68 -0.48
CA PHE A 130 6.41 4.45 -1.56
C PHE A 130 7.11 4.10 -2.86
N LYS A 131 8.11 4.89 -3.27
CA LYS A 131 8.91 4.64 -4.49
C LYS A 131 9.61 3.27 -4.45
N ASP A 132 10.22 2.93 -3.32
CA ASP A 132 10.92 1.64 -3.17
C ASP A 132 9.95 0.46 -3.28
N ASN A 133 8.75 0.60 -2.72
CA ASN A 133 7.73 -0.45 -2.80
C ASN A 133 7.15 -0.58 -4.22
N GLU A 134 6.91 0.53 -4.90
CA GLU A 134 6.46 0.54 -6.29
C GLU A 134 7.46 -0.19 -7.21
N LEU A 135 8.77 0.12 -7.08
CA LEU A 135 9.81 -0.55 -7.85
C LEU A 135 9.91 -2.05 -7.54
N LYS A 136 9.78 -2.45 -6.27
CA LYS A 136 9.78 -3.87 -5.88
C LYS A 136 8.62 -4.64 -6.51
N ILE A 137 7.46 -4.03 -6.60
CA ILE A 137 6.29 -4.65 -7.23
C ILE A 137 6.47 -4.72 -8.73
N ASN A 138 6.94 -3.63 -9.33
CA ASN A 138 7.26 -3.62 -10.74
C ASN A 138 8.20 -4.79 -11.08
N GLU A 139 9.32 -4.92 -10.35
CA GLU A 139 10.27 -6.01 -10.53
C GLU A 139 9.62 -7.38 -10.36
N LYS A 140 8.79 -7.56 -9.34
CA LYS A 140 8.09 -8.83 -9.09
C LYS A 140 7.15 -9.19 -10.24
N ILE A 141 6.33 -8.25 -10.72
CA ILE A 141 5.43 -8.48 -11.86
C ILE A 141 6.22 -8.82 -13.12
N VAL A 142 7.28 -8.07 -13.41
CA VAL A 142 8.16 -8.33 -14.57
C VAL A 142 8.75 -9.74 -14.51
N ASN A 143 9.27 -10.15 -13.34
CA ASN A 143 9.85 -11.48 -13.16
C ASN A 143 8.79 -12.58 -13.31
N THR A 144 7.59 -12.38 -12.78
CA THR A 144 6.47 -13.31 -12.92
C THR A 144 6.05 -13.45 -14.38
N LEU A 145 5.91 -12.35 -15.13
CA LEU A 145 5.57 -12.40 -16.54
C LEU A 145 6.64 -13.09 -17.38
N LYS A 146 7.93 -12.78 -17.15
CA LYS A 146 9.05 -13.47 -17.83
C LYS A 146 9.04 -14.97 -17.55
N TYR A 147 8.83 -15.39 -16.29
CA TYR A 147 8.75 -16.79 -15.90
C TYR A 147 7.61 -17.52 -16.64
N ASN A 148 6.52 -16.82 -16.94
CA ASN A 148 5.38 -17.33 -17.69
C ASN A 148 5.48 -17.09 -19.23
N ASN A 149 6.69 -16.87 -19.76
CA ASN A 149 7.01 -16.73 -21.18
C ASN A 149 6.36 -15.51 -21.88
N PHE A 150 6.17 -14.41 -21.18
CA PHE A 150 5.82 -13.13 -21.78
C PHE A 150 7.10 -12.44 -22.25
N ASN A 151 7.39 -12.54 -23.57
CA ASN A 151 8.59 -11.97 -24.22
C ASN A 151 8.28 -10.61 -24.85
N VAL A 152 7.78 -9.69 -24.05
CA VAL A 152 7.34 -8.37 -24.51
C VAL A 152 8.51 -7.38 -24.48
N LYS A 153 8.70 -6.62 -25.56
CA LYS A 153 9.71 -5.55 -25.62
C LYS A 153 9.37 -4.45 -24.61
N ASN A 154 10.39 -3.91 -23.93
CA ASN A 154 10.25 -2.86 -22.90
C ASN A 154 9.27 -3.27 -21.77
N LEU A 155 9.33 -4.54 -21.35
CA LEU A 155 8.38 -5.09 -20.37
C LEU A 155 8.42 -4.33 -19.04
N ASN A 156 9.61 -3.89 -18.61
CA ASN A 156 9.77 -3.16 -17.34
C ASN A 156 9.01 -1.83 -17.35
N GLU A 157 9.16 -1.04 -18.41
CA GLU A 157 8.48 0.24 -18.58
C GLU A 157 6.98 0.06 -18.79
N LYS A 158 6.58 -0.96 -19.54
CA LYS A 158 5.17 -1.29 -19.76
C LYS A 158 4.48 -1.70 -18.45
N VAL A 159 5.12 -2.52 -17.63
CA VAL A 159 4.59 -2.92 -16.31
C VAL A 159 4.45 -1.70 -15.40
N HIS A 160 5.39 -0.77 -15.40
CA HIS A 160 5.30 0.46 -14.63
C HIS A 160 4.11 1.32 -15.06
N ILE A 161 3.90 1.48 -16.37
CA ILE A 161 2.71 2.17 -16.92
C ILE A 161 1.41 1.45 -16.51
N ILE A 162 1.39 0.11 -16.56
CA ILE A 162 0.22 -0.70 -16.17
C ILE A 162 -0.12 -0.51 -14.70
N ILE A 163 0.87 -0.49 -13.81
CA ILE A 163 0.67 -0.24 -12.39
C ILE A 163 0.01 1.13 -12.19
N GLY A 164 0.56 2.18 -12.78
CA GLY A 164 0.00 3.53 -12.67
C GLY A 164 -1.40 3.66 -13.27
N LEU A 165 -1.68 2.98 -14.40
CA LEU A 165 -3.01 2.98 -15.02
C LEU A 165 -4.07 2.32 -14.11
N ILE A 166 -3.75 1.15 -13.55
CA ILE A 166 -4.67 0.43 -12.65
C ILE A 166 -4.87 1.21 -11.36
N ASP A 167 -3.81 1.75 -10.78
CA ASP A 167 -3.86 2.56 -9.56
C ASP A 167 -4.76 3.79 -9.76
N ASN A 168 -4.53 4.57 -10.82
CA ASN A 168 -5.35 5.74 -11.16
C ASN A 168 -6.83 5.37 -11.34
N PHE A 169 -7.12 4.27 -12.06
CA PHE A 169 -8.49 3.79 -12.23
C PHE A 169 -9.17 3.41 -10.90
N CYS A 170 -8.45 2.75 -10.00
CA CYS A 170 -8.96 2.38 -8.69
C CYS A 170 -9.19 3.61 -7.80
N HIS A 171 -8.30 4.59 -7.86
CA HIS A 171 -8.45 5.88 -7.20
C HIS A 171 -9.68 6.64 -7.70
N GLU A 172 -9.87 6.69 -9.02
CA GLU A 172 -11.04 7.35 -9.62
C GLU A 172 -12.35 6.76 -9.08
N ILE A 173 -12.49 5.43 -9.05
CA ILE A 173 -13.70 4.77 -8.53
C ILE A 173 -13.93 5.08 -7.04
N VAL A 174 -12.87 5.08 -6.24
CA VAL A 174 -13.02 5.13 -4.77
C VAL A 174 -13.13 6.57 -4.24
N TYR A 175 -12.42 7.51 -4.88
CA TYR A 175 -12.26 8.86 -4.34
C TYR A 175 -12.94 9.95 -5.20
N HIS A 176 -13.01 9.73 -6.50
CA HIS A 176 -13.38 10.78 -7.47
C HIS A 176 -14.52 10.38 -8.42
N ALA A 177 -15.31 9.35 -8.08
CA ALA A 177 -16.32 8.81 -8.97
C ALA A 177 -17.31 9.87 -9.50
N HIS A 178 -17.44 9.94 -10.82
CA HIS A 178 -18.35 10.83 -11.54
C HIS A 178 -19.62 10.09 -11.95
N LYS A 179 -20.78 10.70 -11.72
CA LYS A 179 -22.09 10.11 -12.05
C LYS A 179 -22.32 9.89 -13.56
N SER A 180 -21.58 10.63 -14.39
CA SER A 180 -21.69 10.58 -15.85
C SER A 180 -20.86 9.50 -16.52
N LEU A 181 -19.99 8.79 -15.76
CA LEU A 181 -19.10 7.77 -16.30
C LEU A 181 -19.59 6.37 -15.94
N ASN A 182 -19.40 5.45 -16.88
CA ASN A 182 -19.68 4.02 -16.68
C ASN A 182 -18.38 3.30 -16.30
N TYR A 183 -18.22 2.99 -15.02
CA TYR A 183 -16.98 2.38 -14.48
C TYR A 183 -16.81 0.92 -14.86
N ASP A 184 -17.88 0.20 -15.20
CA ASP A 184 -17.79 -1.17 -15.74
C ASP A 184 -17.18 -1.15 -17.15
N GLU A 185 -17.58 -0.18 -17.98
CA GLU A 185 -16.98 0.00 -19.30
C GLU A 185 -15.54 0.52 -19.19
N MET A 186 -15.26 1.48 -18.29
CA MET A 186 -13.88 1.94 -18.04
C MET A 186 -12.97 0.80 -17.61
N LYS A 187 -13.44 -0.11 -16.74
CA LYS A 187 -12.68 -1.29 -16.31
C LYS A 187 -12.32 -2.18 -17.51
N LYS A 188 -13.27 -2.40 -18.43
CA LYS A 188 -13.01 -3.16 -19.65
C LYS A 188 -11.93 -2.50 -20.51
N GLU A 189 -11.99 -1.16 -20.68
CA GLU A 189 -11.00 -0.44 -21.45
C GLU A 189 -9.60 -0.47 -20.79
N VAL A 190 -9.51 -0.34 -19.46
CA VAL A 190 -8.25 -0.52 -18.74
C VAL A 190 -7.66 -1.90 -19.01
N ILE A 191 -8.48 -2.96 -18.91
CA ILE A 191 -8.04 -4.33 -19.18
C ILE A 191 -7.59 -4.48 -20.64
N ASN A 192 -8.33 -3.94 -21.61
CA ASN A 192 -7.98 -3.97 -23.04
C ASN A 192 -6.61 -3.30 -23.28
N ILE A 193 -6.34 -2.15 -22.66
CA ILE A 193 -5.06 -1.44 -22.76
C ILE A 193 -3.94 -2.32 -22.18
N VAL A 194 -4.15 -2.92 -21.01
CA VAL A 194 -3.15 -3.82 -20.39
C VAL A 194 -2.85 -5.01 -21.29
N LEU A 195 -3.89 -5.68 -21.82
CA LEU A 195 -3.74 -6.80 -22.73
C LEU A 195 -2.99 -6.39 -24.00
N TYR A 196 -3.26 -5.19 -24.54
CA TYR A 196 -2.56 -4.64 -25.69
C TYR A 196 -1.08 -4.40 -25.41
N LEU A 197 -0.77 -3.79 -24.25
CA LEU A 197 0.63 -3.52 -23.86
C LEU A 197 1.44 -4.81 -23.64
N LEU A 198 0.80 -5.89 -23.23
CA LEU A 198 1.43 -7.20 -22.97
C LEU A 198 1.40 -8.14 -24.19
N LYS A 199 0.92 -7.67 -25.36
CA LYS A 199 1.10 -8.41 -26.63
C LYS A 199 2.55 -8.30 -27.09
N ASP A 200 3.03 -9.39 -27.70
CA ASP A 200 4.33 -9.49 -28.36
C ASP A 200 4.39 -8.59 -29.59
#